data_a7d4107f219c390b3a4314d49e358ee2
#
_entry.id   a7d4107f219c390b3a4314d49e358ee2
#
_cell.length_a   1.000
_cell.length_b   1.000
_cell.length_c   1.000
_cell.angle_alpha   90.00
_cell.angle_beta   90.00
_cell.angle_gamma   90.00
#
_symmetry.space_group_name_H-M   'P 1'
#
loop_
_entity.id
_entity.type
_entity.pdbx_description
1 polymer ?
#
loop_
_entity_poly.entity_id
_entity_poly.type
_entity_poly.pdbx_seq_one_letter_code
_entity_poly.pdbx_strand_id
1 'polypeptide(L)'
;MIYFATAHLGLDGGIMITASHNPKEYNGLKLVRKEARPISGDTGLKDIEAKVMDGELGTPAEVPAKVIEVDIMKDYIDHLLTYVDMSALKPLKIVVNSGNGAAGPAIDELEKRLPFNFIKVNNNPDGTFPNGVPNPLLMENREATAKVVREEKADLGVAFDGDFDRCFIFDENGDMIEGYYIVGFLAKAFLNKNPGAKIIYDPRLTRNTSELVEEAGGVPVMCKSGHAFIKDCMRKEDAVYGGEMSAHNYFKDFSFCDSGMITWLLVAELLCQAEGKMSEMLKERMERYPISGEINSTVADAKAVMAAIEEKYGSTGEVCKMDGFSVDYPEWRFNVRISNTEPVVRLNVETRGDKKLLEEKTAEVLAVIRGQ
;
A
#
# COMPACT_ATOMS: atom_id res chain seq x y z
N MET A 1 -7.92 -5.03 -10.76
CA MET A 1 -9.09 -5.40 -11.64
C MET A 1 -9.85 -6.63 -11.15
N ILE A 2 -9.22 -7.72 -10.71
CA ILE A 2 -9.96 -8.96 -10.32
C ILE A 2 -10.98 -8.71 -9.19
N TYR A 3 -10.64 -7.89 -8.19
CA TYR A 3 -11.55 -7.53 -7.11
C TYR A 3 -12.80 -6.83 -7.64
N PHE A 4 -12.58 -5.84 -8.50
CA PHE A 4 -13.68 -5.12 -9.16
C PHE A 4 -14.55 -6.07 -10.00
N ALA A 5 -13.95 -6.87 -10.88
CA ALA A 5 -14.68 -7.79 -11.74
C ALA A 5 -15.51 -8.80 -10.94
N THR A 6 -14.93 -9.38 -9.87
CA THR A 6 -15.63 -10.35 -9.01
C THR A 6 -16.87 -9.74 -8.36
N ALA A 7 -16.74 -8.52 -7.82
CA ALA A 7 -17.85 -7.85 -7.16
C ALA A 7 -18.88 -7.29 -8.17
N HIS A 8 -18.42 -6.60 -9.23
CA HIS A 8 -19.25 -5.94 -10.22
C HIS A 8 -20.10 -6.93 -11.03
N LEU A 9 -19.52 -8.04 -11.45
CA LEU A 9 -20.22 -9.08 -12.21
C LEU A 9 -20.97 -10.08 -11.32
N GLY A 10 -20.91 -9.93 -10.00
CA GLY A 10 -21.59 -10.82 -9.05
C GLY A 10 -21.07 -12.27 -9.09
N LEU A 11 -19.78 -12.48 -9.35
CA LEU A 11 -19.18 -13.80 -9.48
C LEU A 11 -18.98 -14.46 -8.11
N ASP A 12 -18.95 -15.79 -8.08
CA ASP A 12 -18.73 -16.60 -6.86
C ASP A 12 -17.29 -16.53 -6.35
N GLY A 13 -16.35 -16.14 -7.20
CA GLY A 13 -14.94 -15.94 -6.84
C GLY A 13 -14.12 -15.45 -8.02
N GLY A 14 -12.83 -15.18 -7.75
CA GLY A 14 -11.89 -14.72 -8.74
C GLY A 14 -10.46 -15.14 -8.44
N ILE A 15 -9.68 -15.32 -9.50
CA ILE A 15 -8.25 -15.66 -9.42
C ILE A 15 -7.48 -14.65 -10.27
N MET A 16 -6.48 -14.00 -9.67
CA MET A 16 -5.49 -13.19 -10.36
C MET A 16 -4.16 -13.91 -10.36
N ILE A 17 -3.59 -14.11 -11.54
CA ILE A 17 -2.23 -14.67 -11.68
C ILE A 17 -1.28 -13.48 -11.59
N THR A 18 -0.46 -13.43 -10.54
CA THR A 18 0.49 -12.34 -10.29
C THR A 18 1.55 -12.75 -9.28
N ALA A 19 2.77 -12.29 -9.49
CA ALA A 19 3.83 -12.29 -8.48
C ALA A 19 4.07 -10.89 -7.91
N SER A 20 3.16 -9.92 -8.18
CA SER A 20 3.22 -8.52 -7.73
C SER A 20 4.55 -7.86 -8.13
N HIS A 21 5.45 -7.67 -7.17
CA HIS A 21 6.73 -6.99 -7.31
C HIS A 21 7.93 -7.95 -7.19
N ASN A 22 7.71 -9.24 -7.35
CA ASN A 22 8.78 -10.23 -7.38
C ASN A 22 9.45 -10.29 -8.76
N PRO A 23 10.69 -10.80 -8.85
CA PRO A 23 11.36 -11.06 -10.12
C PRO A 23 10.56 -11.95 -11.07
N LYS A 24 10.82 -11.85 -12.36
CA LYS A 24 10.07 -12.54 -13.44
C LYS A 24 10.03 -14.07 -13.34
N GLU A 25 10.97 -14.67 -12.60
CA GLU A 25 11.04 -16.11 -12.35
C GLU A 25 9.99 -16.59 -11.32
N TYR A 26 9.36 -15.66 -10.60
CA TYR A 26 8.33 -15.95 -9.62
C TYR A 26 6.94 -15.91 -10.27
N ASN A 27 6.04 -16.71 -9.74
CA ASN A 27 4.64 -16.64 -10.05
C ASN A 27 3.81 -16.81 -8.78
N GLY A 28 2.54 -16.44 -8.83
CA GLY A 28 1.64 -16.52 -7.69
C GLY A 28 0.19 -16.32 -8.07
N LEU A 29 -0.67 -16.43 -7.10
CA LEU A 29 -2.11 -16.32 -7.25
C LEU A 29 -2.70 -15.47 -6.11
N LYS A 30 -3.53 -14.49 -6.44
CA LYS A 30 -4.45 -13.86 -5.49
C LYS A 30 -5.83 -14.44 -5.72
N LEU A 31 -6.43 -15.04 -4.68
CA LEU A 31 -7.72 -15.71 -4.74
C LEU A 31 -8.74 -14.95 -3.89
N VAL A 32 -9.93 -14.77 -4.44
CA VAL A 32 -11.05 -14.18 -3.73
C VAL A 32 -12.32 -15.01 -3.89
N ARG A 33 -13.19 -14.95 -2.89
CA ARG A 33 -14.57 -15.44 -2.93
C ARG A 33 -15.50 -14.36 -3.44
N LYS A 34 -16.77 -14.65 -3.47
CA LYS A 34 -17.88 -13.72 -3.69
C LYS A 34 -17.64 -12.40 -2.93
N GLU A 35 -18.01 -11.26 -3.52
CA GLU A 35 -17.79 -9.92 -2.96
C GLU A 35 -16.30 -9.56 -2.79
N ALA A 36 -15.43 -10.18 -3.59
CA ALA A 36 -13.99 -9.98 -3.54
C ALA A 36 -13.36 -10.25 -2.15
N ARG A 37 -13.96 -11.12 -1.34
CA ARG A 37 -13.40 -11.50 -0.03
C ARG A 37 -12.14 -12.33 -0.23
N PRO A 38 -11.00 -11.96 0.37
CA PRO A 38 -9.75 -12.68 0.16
C PRO A 38 -9.79 -14.09 0.72
N ILE A 39 -9.09 -15.01 0.06
CA ILE A 39 -8.76 -16.32 0.60
C ILE A 39 -7.32 -16.24 1.13
N SER A 40 -7.18 -16.23 2.46
CA SER A 40 -5.90 -16.19 3.16
C SER A 40 -5.49 -17.54 3.72
N GLY A 41 -4.30 -17.63 4.31
CA GLY A 41 -3.83 -18.82 5.01
C GLY A 41 -4.82 -19.35 6.06
N ASP A 42 -5.49 -18.43 6.75
CA ASP A 42 -6.43 -18.76 7.83
C ASP A 42 -7.87 -19.00 7.33
N THR A 43 -8.15 -18.71 6.05
CA THR A 43 -9.51 -18.79 5.49
C THR A 43 -9.64 -19.72 4.30
N GLY A 44 -8.72 -20.67 4.12
CA GLY A 44 -8.81 -21.75 3.15
C GLY A 44 -7.66 -21.90 2.16
N LEU A 45 -6.65 -21.00 2.15
CA LEU A 45 -5.51 -21.16 1.24
C LEU A 45 -4.68 -22.41 1.59
N LYS A 46 -4.48 -22.68 2.89
CA LYS A 46 -3.80 -23.91 3.36
C LYS A 46 -4.58 -25.18 3.03
N ASP A 47 -5.90 -25.12 3.03
CA ASP A 47 -6.74 -26.26 2.63
C ASP A 47 -6.60 -26.54 1.13
N ILE A 48 -6.49 -25.49 0.31
CA ILE A 48 -6.22 -25.62 -1.13
C ILE A 48 -4.83 -26.22 -1.34
N GLU A 49 -3.82 -25.72 -0.65
CA GLU A 49 -2.45 -26.23 -0.69
C GLU A 49 -2.40 -27.73 -0.34
N ALA A 50 -3.02 -28.14 0.77
CA ALA A 50 -3.08 -29.52 1.19
C ALA A 50 -3.70 -30.43 0.12
N LYS A 51 -4.85 -30.05 -0.45
CA LYS A 51 -5.51 -30.80 -1.52
C LYS A 51 -4.64 -30.94 -2.78
N VAL A 52 -3.92 -29.88 -3.15
CA VAL A 52 -3.00 -29.94 -4.29
C VAL A 52 -1.83 -30.89 -3.99
N MET A 53 -1.26 -30.83 -2.79
CA MET A 53 -0.14 -31.71 -2.39
C MET A 53 -0.55 -33.19 -2.30
N ASP A 54 -1.77 -33.47 -1.84
CA ASP A 54 -2.31 -34.81 -1.72
C ASP A 54 -2.86 -35.36 -3.06
N GLY A 55 -2.91 -34.54 -4.11
CA GLY A 55 -3.45 -34.90 -5.41
C GLY A 55 -4.98 -35.03 -5.44
N GLU A 56 -5.67 -34.51 -4.43
CA GLU A 56 -7.14 -34.52 -4.32
C GLU A 56 -7.79 -33.41 -5.17
N LEU A 57 -7.58 -33.47 -6.49
CA LEU A 57 -8.07 -32.42 -7.40
C LEU A 57 -9.53 -32.57 -7.81
N GLY A 58 -10.22 -33.57 -7.23
CA GLY A 58 -11.60 -33.92 -7.59
C GLY A 58 -11.70 -34.62 -8.97
N THR A 59 -12.90 -35.05 -9.31
CA THR A 59 -13.17 -35.63 -10.61
C THR A 59 -13.54 -34.52 -11.60
N PRO A 60 -12.87 -34.43 -12.78
CA PRO A 60 -13.25 -33.47 -13.81
C PRO A 60 -14.73 -33.65 -14.20
N ALA A 61 -15.41 -32.54 -14.48
CA ALA A 61 -16.78 -32.57 -14.97
C ALA A 61 -16.82 -33.29 -16.34
N GLU A 62 -17.86 -34.10 -16.58
CA GLU A 62 -18.06 -34.77 -17.87
C GLU A 62 -18.19 -33.77 -19.03
N VAL A 63 -18.83 -32.63 -18.77
CA VAL A 63 -18.96 -31.52 -19.72
C VAL A 63 -18.15 -30.34 -19.21
N PRO A 64 -17.15 -29.88 -19.96
CA PRO A 64 -16.38 -28.67 -19.58
C PRO A 64 -17.29 -27.46 -19.46
N ALA A 65 -17.00 -26.61 -18.48
CA ALA A 65 -17.68 -25.33 -18.33
C ALA A 65 -17.43 -24.44 -19.57
N LYS A 66 -18.42 -23.61 -19.92
CA LYS A 66 -18.27 -22.62 -21.00
C LYS A 66 -17.32 -21.52 -20.54
N VAL A 67 -16.30 -21.24 -21.34
CA VAL A 67 -15.43 -20.06 -21.18
C VAL A 67 -16.12 -18.87 -21.84
N ILE A 68 -16.20 -17.76 -21.12
CA ILE A 68 -16.76 -16.49 -21.58
C ILE A 68 -15.70 -15.41 -21.41
N GLU A 69 -15.33 -14.76 -22.49
CA GLU A 69 -14.44 -13.59 -22.44
C GLU A 69 -15.28 -12.34 -22.11
N VAL A 70 -14.77 -11.52 -21.18
CA VAL A 70 -15.43 -10.29 -20.76
C VAL A 70 -14.38 -9.17 -20.73
N ASP A 71 -14.63 -8.11 -21.49
CA ASP A 71 -13.89 -6.85 -21.36
C ASP A 71 -14.53 -6.01 -20.24
N ILE A 72 -13.79 -5.86 -19.14
CA ILE A 72 -14.22 -5.11 -17.95
C ILE A 72 -13.62 -3.69 -17.89
N MET A 73 -12.73 -3.33 -18.83
CA MET A 73 -11.94 -2.11 -18.73
C MET A 73 -12.83 -0.86 -18.64
N LYS A 74 -13.81 -0.74 -19.51
CA LYS A 74 -14.71 0.43 -19.52
C LYS A 74 -15.40 0.61 -18.18
N ASP A 75 -16.02 -0.46 -17.65
CA ASP A 75 -16.77 -0.38 -16.39
C ASP A 75 -15.83 -0.11 -15.21
N TYR A 76 -14.61 -0.66 -15.25
CA TYR A 76 -13.58 -0.37 -14.28
C TYR A 76 -13.17 1.11 -14.28
N ILE A 77 -12.91 1.70 -15.45
CA ILE A 77 -12.57 3.12 -15.56
C ILE A 77 -13.75 4.01 -15.12
N ASP A 78 -14.97 3.69 -15.54
CA ASP A 78 -16.16 4.43 -15.10
C ASP A 78 -16.27 4.41 -13.56
N HIS A 79 -16.03 3.26 -12.94
CA HIS A 79 -16.02 3.14 -11.47
C HIS A 79 -14.90 3.95 -10.82
N LEU A 80 -13.68 3.90 -11.35
CA LEU A 80 -12.56 4.71 -10.81
C LEU A 80 -12.87 6.19 -10.78
N LEU A 81 -13.51 6.71 -11.83
CA LEU A 81 -13.87 8.13 -11.96
C LEU A 81 -14.98 8.56 -10.98
N THR A 82 -15.71 7.63 -10.35
CA THR A 82 -16.68 7.98 -9.30
C THR A 82 -16.04 8.43 -8.00
N TYR A 83 -14.75 8.18 -7.81
CA TYR A 83 -14.02 8.57 -6.60
C TYR A 83 -13.64 10.05 -6.56
N VAL A 84 -13.56 10.70 -7.71
CA VAL A 84 -13.13 12.09 -7.86
C VAL A 84 -14.20 12.99 -8.39
N ASP A 85 -14.22 14.24 -7.94
CA ASP A 85 -15.04 15.29 -8.54
C ASP A 85 -14.34 15.82 -9.80
N MET A 86 -14.80 15.36 -10.96
CA MET A 86 -14.25 15.75 -12.26
C MET A 86 -14.26 17.27 -12.47
N SER A 87 -15.17 18.00 -11.83
CA SER A 87 -15.26 19.47 -11.94
C SER A 87 -14.19 20.20 -11.13
N ALA A 88 -13.61 19.54 -10.13
CA ALA A 88 -12.53 20.06 -9.30
C ALA A 88 -11.15 19.85 -9.93
N LEU A 89 -11.02 18.98 -10.93
CA LEU A 89 -9.76 18.66 -11.56
C LEU A 89 -9.25 19.81 -12.43
N LYS A 90 -7.95 20.14 -12.29
CA LYS A 90 -7.23 21.14 -13.08
C LYS A 90 -6.16 20.44 -13.92
N PRO A 91 -5.69 21.02 -15.02
CA PRO A 91 -4.57 20.48 -15.77
C PRO A 91 -3.31 20.41 -14.89
N LEU A 92 -2.92 19.18 -14.51
CA LEU A 92 -1.66 18.87 -13.85
C LEU A 92 -0.76 18.14 -14.84
N LYS A 93 0.54 18.35 -14.76
CA LYS A 93 1.53 17.54 -15.44
C LYS A 93 1.91 16.39 -14.50
N ILE A 94 1.59 15.15 -14.89
CA ILE A 94 1.78 13.97 -14.06
C ILE A 94 2.70 12.97 -14.76
N VAL A 95 3.82 12.63 -14.13
CA VAL A 95 4.66 11.51 -14.54
C VAL A 95 4.04 10.22 -14.01
N VAL A 96 3.79 9.26 -14.88
CA VAL A 96 3.25 7.94 -14.49
C VAL A 96 4.19 6.85 -14.94
N ASN A 97 4.80 6.15 -13.99
CA ASN A 97 5.67 5.00 -14.24
C ASN A 97 4.90 3.70 -13.96
N SER A 98 4.51 3.01 -15.01
CA SER A 98 3.83 1.71 -14.92
C SER A 98 4.79 0.53 -14.69
N GLY A 99 6.10 0.76 -14.68
CA GLY A 99 7.13 -0.25 -14.41
C GLY A 99 7.12 -1.46 -15.36
N ASN A 100 6.59 -1.31 -16.57
CA ASN A 100 6.26 -2.42 -17.49
C ASN A 100 5.28 -3.45 -16.89
N GLY A 101 4.58 -3.09 -15.80
CA GLY A 101 3.54 -3.89 -15.17
C GLY A 101 2.17 -3.72 -15.84
N ALA A 102 1.14 -4.12 -15.11
CA ALA A 102 -0.23 -4.17 -15.63
C ALA A 102 -0.99 -2.83 -15.59
N ALA A 103 -0.40 -1.74 -15.08
CA ALA A 103 -1.05 -0.43 -14.92
C ALA A 103 -1.29 0.30 -16.26
N GLY A 104 -0.37 0.15 -17.21
CA GLY A 104 -0.34 0.94 -18.45
C GLY A 104 -1.66 1.01 -19.21
N PRO A 105 -2.33 -0.11 -19.52
CA PRO A 105 -3.62 -0.08 -20.23
C PRO A 105 -4.72 0.72 -19.52
N ALA A 106 -4.76 0.69 -18.17
CA ALA A 106 -5.72 1.49 -17.42
C ALA A 106 -5.36 3.00 -17.46
N ILE A 107 -4.07 3.33 -17.41
CA ILE A 107 -3.59 4.71 -17.58
C ILE A 107 -3.94 5.25 -18.96
N ASP A 108 -3.79 4.44 -20.02
CA ASP A 108 -4.12 4.85 -21.39
C ASP A 108 -5.63 5.17 -21.56
N GLU A 109 -6.50 4.48 -20.84
CA GLU A 109 -7.94 4.78 -20.83
C GLU A 109 -8.28 6.01 -19.96
N LEU A 110 -7.62 6.16 -18.81
CA LEU A 110 -7.80 7.32 -17.93
C LEU A 110 -7.32 8.62 -18.59
N GLU A 111 -6.21 8.58 -19.34
CA GLU A 111 -5.67 9.72 -20.08
C GLU A 111 -6.71 10.35 -21.03
N LYS A 112 -7.57 9.54 -21.65
CA LYS A 112 -8.64 10.00 -22.55
C LYS A 112 -9.77 10.76 -21.84
N ARG A 113 -9.85 10.64 -20.53
CA ARG A 113 -10.97 11.09 -19.72
C ARG A 113 -10.61 12.21 -18.74
N LEU A 114 -9.33 12.33 -18.38
CA LEU A 114 -8.82 13.27 -17.36
C LEU A 114 -8.18 14.50 -18.00
N PRO A 115 -8.25 15.67 -17.37
CA PRO A 115 -7.67 16.90 -17.91
C PRO A 115 -6.15 16.99 -17.73
N PHE A 116 -5.48 15.92 -17.32
CA PHE A 116 -4.06 15.88 -16.97
C PHE A 116 -3.17 15.72 -18.20
N ASN A 117 -1.96 16.29 -18.13
CA ASN A 117 -0.90 16.06 -19.10
C ASN A 117 -0.01 14.91 -18.60
N PHE A 118 -0.19 13.73 -19.17
CA PHE A 118 0.53 12.53 -18.75
C PHE A 118 1.88 12.40 -19.44
N ILE A 119 2.92 12.13 -18.65
CA ILE A 119 4.24 11.71 -19.12
C ILE A 119 4.44 10.27 -18.69
N LYS A 120 4.29 9.34 -19.63
CA LYS A 120 4.26 7.91 -19.37
C LYS A 120 5.67 7.31 -19.45
N VAL A 121 6.06 6.58 -18.39
CA VAL A 121 7.35 5.87 -18.26
C VAL A 121 7.06 4.38 -18.14
N ASN A 122 7.77 3.57 -18.91
CA ASN A 122 7.64 2.10 -18.87
C ASN A 122 6.17 1.63 -18.94
N ASN A 123 5.37 2.27 -19.82
CA ASN A 123 3.91 2.13 -19.82
C ASN A 123 3.42 0.80 -20.42
N ASN A 124 4.16 0.25 -21.39
CA ASN A 124 3.75 -1.00 -22.04
C ASN A 124 4.03 -2.20 -21.12
N PRO A 125 3.02 -3.06 -20.87
CA PRO A 125 3.22 -4.29 -20.11
C PRO A 125 4.27 -5.19 -20.78
N ASP A 126 5.27 -5.61 -20.01
CA ASP A 126 6.30 -6.56 -20.44
C ASP A 126 6.77 -7.40 -19.25
N GLY A 127 6.32 -8.65 -19.18
CA GLY A 127 6.64 -9.56 -18.08
C GLY A 127 8.12 -9.95 -17.99
N THR A 128 8.97 -9.51 -18.93
CA THR A 128 10.42 -9.68 -18.81
C THR A 128 11.09 -8.61 -17.95
N PHE A 129 10.35 -7.54 -17.62
CA PHE A 129 10.80 -6.37 -16.85
C PHE A 129 12.14 -5.79 -17.34
N PRO A 130 12.20 -5.31 -18.61
CA PRO A 130 13.45 -4.87 -19.22
C PRO A 130 14.09 -3.65 -18.53
N ASN A 131 13.30 -2.91 -17.73
CA ASN A 131 13.73 -1.73 -16.98
C ASN A 131 13.84 -2.01 -15.47
N GLY A 132 13.93 -3.27 -15.07
CA GLY A 132 13.97 -3.71 -13.68
C GLY A 132 12.61 -4.08 -13.12
N VAL A 133 12.61 -4.81 -12.00
CA VAL A 133 11.39 -5.24 -11.33
C VAL A 133 10.65 -4.02 -10.77
N PRO A 134 9.34 -3.85 -11.04
CA PRO A 134 8.58 -2.69 -10.58
C PRO A 134 8.29 -2.77 -9.07
N ASN A 135 9.24 -2.31 -8.29
CA ASN A 135 9.15 -2.22 -6.83
C ASN A 135 9.71 -0.87 -6.34
N PRO A 136 8.90 0.20 -6.31
CA PRO A 136 9.35 1.53 -5.86
C PRO A 136 9.69 1.62 -4.36
N LEU A 137 9.42 0.59 -3.56
CA LEU A 137 9.93 0.51 -2.18
C LEU A 137 11.46 0.45 -2.15
N LEU A 138 12.08 -0.17 -3.16
CA LEU A 138 13.53 -0.22 -3.29
C LEU A 138 14.05 1.14 -3.79
N MET A 139 15.04 1.68 -3.08
CA MET A 139 15.59 3.02 -3.39
C MET A 139 16.13 3.13 -4.82
N GLU A 140 16.79 2.08 -5.29
CA GLU A 140 17.35 2.01 -6.65
C GLU A 140 16.29 2.12 -7.76
N ASN A 141 15.03 1.78 -7.47
CA ASN A 141 13.95 1.84 -8.45
C ASN A 141 13.23 3.21 -8.46
N ARG A 142 13.49 4.07 -7.48
CA ARG A 142 12.83 5.38 -7.35
C ARG A 142 13.30 6.38 -8.40
N GLU A 143 14.60 6.34 -8.74
CA GLU A 143 15.23 7.32 -9.63
C GLU A 143 14.61 7.33 -11.03
N ALA A 144 14.13 6.20 -11.52
CA ALA A 144 13.46 6.10 -12.83
C ALA A 144 12.23 7.02 -12.95
N THR A 145 11.50 7.25 -11.83
CA THR A 145 10.37 8.18 -11.77
C THR A 145 10.84 9.58 -11.39
N ALA A 146 11.63 9.69 -10.32
CA ALA A 146 12.11 10.93 -9.74
C ALA A 146 12.83 11.82 -10.75
N LYS A 147 13.72 11.23 -11.56
CA LYS A 147 14.45 11.93 -12.62
C LYS A 147 13.48 12.58 -13.63
N VAL A 148 12.51 11.84 -14.13
CA VAL A 148 11.56 12.35 -15.12
C VAL A 148 10.69 13.45 -14.53
N VAL A 149 10.25 13.33 -13.26
CA VAL A 149 9.52 14.39 -12.54
C VAL A 149 10.31 15.70 -12.56
N ARG A 150 11.60 15.65 -12.21
CA ARG A 150 12.48 16.83 -12.20
C ARG A 150 12.73 17.41 -13.59
N GLU A 151 13.06 16.55 -14.57
CA GLU A 151 13.36 16.96 -15.94
C GLU A 151 12.16 17.62 -16.61
N GLU A 152 10.98 17.07 -16.43
CA GLU A 152 9.74 17.54 -17.01
C GLU A 152 9.08 18.65 -16.17
N LYS A 153 9.59 18.93 -14.97
CA LYS A 153 8.97 19.85 -14.00
C LYS A 153 7.50 19.49 -13.79
N ALA A 154 7.26 18.21 -13.51
CA ALA A 154 5.91 17.72 -13.28
C ALA A 154 5.39 18.15 -11.90
N ASP A 155 4.07 18.27 -11.79
CA ASP A 155 3.41 18.63 -10.54
C ASP A 155 3.33 17.43 -9.58
N LEU A 156 3.33 16.22 -10.15
CA LEU A 156 3.19 14.96 -9.43
C LEU A 156 3.89 13.82 -10.17
N GLY A 157 4.51 12.92 -9.42
CA GLY A 157 4.95 11.64 -9.92
C GLY A 157 4.17 10.49 -9.29
N VAL A 158 3.88 9.48 -10.10
CA VAL A 158 3.16 8.26 -9.70
C VAL A 158 3.93 7.05 -10.20
N ALA A 159 4.19 6.09 -9.34
CA ALA A 159 4.76 4.81 -9.75
C ALA A 159 3.93 3.65 -9.18
N PHE A 160 3.83 2.56 -9.93
CA PHE A 160 3.09 1.37 -9.53
C PHE A 160 4.03 0.18 -9.32
N ASP A 161 3.58 -0.79 -8.54
CA ASP A 161 4.15 -2.13 -8.58
C ASP A 161 3.55 -2.96 -9.73
N GLY A 162 4.02 -4.20 -9.90
CA GLY A 162 3.73 -4.98 -11.10
C GLY A 162 2.26 -5.25 -11.39
N ASP A 163 1.43 -5.42 -10.37
CA ASP A 163 -0.02 -5.63 -10.50
C ASP A 163 -0.87 -4.43 -10.05
N PHE A 164 -0.21 -3.27 -9.84
CA PHE A 164 -0.76 -1.94 -9.57
C PHE A 164 -1.79 -1.85 -8.44
N ASP A 165 -1.71 -2.73 -7.47
CA ASP A 165 -2.51 -2.60 -6.26
C ASP A 165 -1.89 -1.60 -5.27
N ARG A 166 -0.61 -1.24 -5.47
CA ARG A 166 0.10 -0.18 -4.75
C ARG A 166 0.44 0.99 -5.66
N CYS A 167 0.39 2.18 -5.07
CA CYS A 167 0.74 3.43 -5.71
C CYS A 167 1.73 4.21 -4.85
N PHE A 168 2.81 4.65 -5.45
CA PHE A 168 3.88 5.43 -4.83
C PHE A 168 3.87 6.84 -5.41
N ILE A 169 3.80 7.82 -4.54
CA ILE A 169 3.65 9.24 -4.89
C ILE A 169 5.00 9.92 -4.77
N PHE A 170 5.33 10.75 -5.75
CA PHE A 170 6.49 11.62 -5.77
C PHE A 170 6.02 13.06 -5.86
N ASP A 171 6.63 13.94 -5.08
CA ASP A 171 6.36 15.35 -5.15
C ASP A 171 7.00 16.00 -6.39
N GLU A 172 6.81 17.29 -6.57
CA GLU A 172 7.35 18.06 -7.68
C GLU A 172 8.89 18.18 -7.70
N ASN A 173 9.56 17.79 -6.61
CA ASN A 173 11.03 17.72 -6.53
C ASN A 173 11.55 16.33 -6.93
N GLY A 174 10.64 15.37 -7.13
CA GLY A 174 10.96 13.97 -7.37
C GLY A 174 11.26 13.20 -6.09
N ASP A 175 10.94 13.75 -4.93
CA ASP A 175 11.09 13.05 -3.66
C ASP A 175 9.88 12.13 -3.42
N MET A 176 10.13 10.85 -3.17
CA MET A 176 9.06 9.89 -2.88
C MET A 176 8.50 10.17 -1.48
N ILE A 177 7.20 10.34 -1.43
CA ILE A 177 6.46 10.49 -0.18
C ILE A 177 6.15 9.09 0.37
N GLU A 178 6.61 8.83 1.59
CA GLU A 178 6.37 7.55 2.23
C GLU A 178 4.85 7.28 2.42
N GLY A 179 4.43 6.03 2.15
CA GLY A 179 3.02 5.64 2.22
C GLY A 179 2.34 5.98 3.54
N TYR A 180 3.09 6.00 4.63
CA TYR A 180 2.65 6.45 5.96
C TYR A 180 1.98 7.83 5.97
N TYR A 181 2.57 8.80 5.26
CA TYR A 181 1.99 10.16 5.18
C TYR A 181 0.80 10.21 4.24
N ILE A 182 0.85 9.45 3.13
CA ILE A 182 -0.27 9.33 2.18
C ILE A 182 -1.51 8.74 2.87
N VAL A 183 -1.34 7.73 3.72
CA VAL A 183 -2.44 7.14 4.50
C VAL A 183 -3.14 8.19 5.35
N GLY A 184 -2.39 8.98 6.12
CA GLY A 184 -2.97 10.06 6.91
C GLY A 184 -3.63 11.14 6.05
N PHE A 185 -2.99 11.52 4.96
CA PHE A 185 -3.51 12.53 4.02
C PHE A 185 -4.86 12.15 3.42
N LEU A 186 -4.98 10.91 2.94
CA LEU A 186 -6.25 10.38 2.41
C LEU A 186 -7.28 10.16 3.50
N ALA A 187 -6.88 9.72 4.70
CA ALA A 187 -7.78 9.55 5.85
C ALA A 187 -8.55 10.83 6.14
N LYS A 188 -7.86 11.99 6.16
CA LYS A 188 -8.50 13.29 6.34
C LYS A 188 -9.52 13.61 5.25
N ALA A 189 -9.20 13.31 3.99
CA ALA A 189 -10.11 13.53 2.86
C ALA A 189 -11.40 12.67 2.99
N PHE A 190 -11.25 11.41 3.40
CA PHE A 190 -12.40 10.52 3.66
C PHE A 190 -13.24 10.99 4.84
N LEU A 191 -12.63 11.48 5.92
CA LEU A 191 -13.35 11.99 7.08
C LEU A 191 -14.11 13.27 6.81
N ASN A 192 -13.61 14.13 5.93
CA ASN A 192 -14.34 15.32 5.48
C ASN A 192 -15.67 14.95 4.79
N LYS A 193 -15.71 13.82 4.07
CA LYS A 193 -16.92 13.30 3.41
C LYS A 193 -17.76 12.41 4.36
N ASN A 194 -17.15 11.82 5.38
CA ASN A 194 -17.74 10.84 6.29
C ASN A 194 -17.39 11.14 7.75
N PRO A 195 -17.93 12.20 8.36
CA PRO A 195 -17.62 12.57 9.75
C PRO A 195 -17.88 11.43 10.73
N GLY A 196 -16.96 11.21 11.66
CA GLY A 196 -17.05 10.15 12.66
C GLY A 196 -16.75 8.73 12.15
N ALA A 197 -16.38 8.57 10.88
CA ALA A 197 -16.10 7.26 10.32
C ALA A 197 -14.81 6.64 10.90
N LYS A 198 -14.71 5.32 10.79
CA LYS A 198 -13.52 4.57 11.16
C LYS A 198 -12.53 4.53 10.02
N ILE A 199 -11.25 4.64 10.38
CA ILE A 199 -10.09 4.54 9.49
C ILE A 199 -9.18 3.44 10.00
N ILE A 200 -8.84 2.48 9.14
CA ILE A 200 -7.91 1.40 9.49
C ILE A 200 -6.48 1.81 9.16
N TYR A 201 -5.54 1.48 10.04
CA TYR A 201 -4.11 1.68 9.82
C TYR A 201 -3.29 0.53 10.43
N ASP A 202 -2.06 0.34 9.94
CA ASP A 202 -1.17 -0.73 10.41
C ASP A 202 -0.29 -0.30 11.60
N PRO A 203 0.21 -1.25 12.42
CA PRO A 203 0.91 -0.95 13.66
C PRO A 203 2.38 -0.59 13.50
N ARG A 204 2.93 -0.57 12.28
CA ARG A 204 4.36 -0.29 12.03
C ARG A 204 4.72 1.16 12.34
N LEU A 205 3.91 2.09 11.83
CA LEU A 205 3.99 3.53 12.09
C LEU A 205 2.56 4.04 12.34
N THR A 206 2.32 4.76 13.44
CA THR A 206 0.95 4.98 13.91
C THR A 206 0.57 6.43 14.12
N ARG A 207 1.48 7.25 14.67
CA ARG A 207 1.14 8.55 15.25
C ARG A 207 0.56 9.55 14.25
N ASN A 208 1.17 9.66 13.06
CA ASN A 208 0.65 10.55 12.03
C ASN A 208 -0.81 10.24 11.70
N THR A 209 -1.11 8.96 11.44
CA THR A 209 -2.45 8.56 11.02
C THR A 209 -3.44 8.63 12.17
N SER A 210 -3.12 8.04 13.34
CA SER A 210 -4.04 8.00 14.48
C SER A 210 -4.43 9.41 14.95
N GLU A 211 -3.45 10.29 15.19
CA GLU A 211 -3.71 11.64 15.67
C GLU A 211 -4.45 12.50 14.61
N LEU A 212 -4.10 12.35 13.33
CA LEU A 212 -4.81 13.07 12.26
C LEU A 212 -6.26 12.62 12.15
N VAL A 213 -6.54 11.33 12.31
CA VAL A 213 -7.90 10.77 12.31
C VAL A 213 -8.70 11.32 13.49
N GLU A 214 -8.12 11.36 14.69
CA GLU A 214 -8.75 11.94 15.88
C GLU A 214 -8.97 13.46 15.73
N GLU A 215 -7.96 14.20 15.25
CA GLU A 215 -8.05 15.65 14.96
C GLU A 215 -9.17 15.96 13.95
N ALA A 216 -9.43 15.04 13.00
CA ALA A 216 -10.51 15.15 12.02
C ALA A 216 -11.86 14.60 12.51
N GLY A 217 -11.97 14.22 13.79
CA GLY A 217 -13.20 13.71 14.39
C GLY A 217 -13.59 12.30 13.98
N GLY A 218 -12.65 11.51 13.43
CA GLY A 218 -12.82 10.11 13.08
C GLY A 218 -12.40 9.16 14.21
N VAL A 219 -12.48 7.86 13.94
CA VAL A 219 -12.08 6.79 14.87
C VAL A 219 -10.94 5.99 14.26
N PRO A 220 -9.70 6.10 14.77
CA PRO A 220 -8.58 5.32 14.29
C PRO A 220 -8.67 3.88 14.81
N VAL A 221 -8.54 2.90 13.94
CA VAL A 221 -8.57 1.47 14.28
C VAL A 221 -7.31 0.80 13.79
N MET A 222 -6.46 0.37 14.72
CA MET A 222 -5.22 -0.33 14.39
C MET A 222 -5.51 -1.79 14.03
N CYS A 223 -4.89 -2.29 12.96
CA CYS A 223 -5.06 -3.65 12.47
C CYS A 223 -3.71 -4.24 12.08
N LYS A 224 -3.55 -5.55 12.26
CA LYS A 224 -2.38 -6.28 11.80
C LYS A 224 -2.12 -6.03 10.31
N SER A 225 -0.83 -5.85 9.95
CA SER A 225 -0.42 -5.63 8.56
C SER A 225 -0.72 -6.82 7.66
N GLY A 226 -1.03 -6.52 6.40
CA GLY A 226 -1.29 -7.48 5.36
C GLY A 226 -2.71 -7.36 4.79
N HIS A 227 -2.78 -7.36 3.46
CA HIS A 227 -3.98 -7.01 2.72
C HIS A 227 -5.23 -7.83 3.09
N ALA A 228 -5.08 -9.11 3.45
CA ALA A 228 -6.20 -9.94 3.87
C ALA A 228 -6.75 -9.51 5.24
N PHE A 229 -5.87 -9.23 6.20
CA PHE A 229 -6.25 -8.78 7.55
C PHE A 229 -6.91 -7.41 7.52
N ILE A 230 -6.34 -6.47 6.76
CA ILE A 230 -6.90 -5.11 6.63
C ILE A 230 -8.29 -5.17 5.99
N LYS A 231 -8.49 -5.93 4.91
CA LYS A 231 -9.79 -6.10 4.24
C LYS A 231 -10.85 -6.69 5.17
N ASP A 232 -10.50 -7.68 5.97
CA ASP A 232 -11.42 -8.29 6.94
C ASP A 232 -11.72 -7.34 8.11
N CYS A 233 -10.71 -6.63 8.60
CA CYS A 233 -10.87 -5.62 9.64
C CYS A 233 -11.78 -4.48 9.16
N MET A 234 -11.58 -3.96 7.94
CA MET A 234 -12.45 -2.93 7.37
C MET A 234 -13.91 -3.36 7.29
N ARG A 235 -14.16 -4.62 6.86
CA ARG A 235 -15.54 -5.17 6.81
C ARG A 235 -16.15 -5.29 8.20
N LYS A 236 -15.38 -5.79 9.16
CA LYS A 236 -15.84 -5.97 10.55
C LYS A 236 -16.17 -4.64 11.23
N GLU A 237 -15.32 -3.65 11.00
CA GLU A 237 -15.44 -2.32 11.61
C GLU A 237 -16.32 -1.36 10.80
N ASP A 238 -16.75 -1.76 9.61
CA ASP A 238 -17.42 -0.91 8.61
C ASP A 238 -16.64 0.37 8.29
N ALA A 239 -15.30 0.25 8.22
CA ALA A 239 -14.43 1.38 7.98
C ALA A 239 -14.50 1.87 6.53
N VAL A 240 -14.50 3.19 6.34
CA VAL A 240 -14.64 3.80 5.00
C VAL A 240 -13.35 3.74 4.18
N TYR A 241 -12.20 3.76 4.87
CA TYR A 241 -10.87 3.76 4.31
C TYR A 241 -9.89 3.06 5.24
N GLY A 242 -8.86 2.48 4.66
CA GLY A 242 -7.74 1.93 5.39
C GLY A 242 -6.45 2.06 4.58
N GLY A 243 -5.30 2.05 5.26
CA GLY A 243 -4.02 2.13 4.59
C GLY A 243 -2.88 1.49 5.34
N GLU A 244 -1.86 1.11 4.60
CA GLU A 244 -0.60 0.58 5.11
C GLU A 244 0.57 1.46 4.67
N MET A 245 1.60 1.57 5.52
CA MET A 245 2.82 2.29 5.14
C MET A 245 3.51 1.73 3.89
N SER A 246 3.20 0.49 3.50
CA SER A 246 3.68 -0.17 2.28
C SER A 246 2.97 0.26 1.00
N ALA A 247 2.21 1.36 1.05
CA ALA A 247 1.46 1.97 -0.05
C ALA A 247 0.22 1.20 -0.52
N HIS A 248 -0.28 0.22 0.24
CA HIS A 248 -1.63 -0.31 0.05
C HIS A 248 -2.65 0.66 0.63
N ASN A 249 -3.66 1.01 -0.15
CA ASN A 249 -4.79 1.84 0.26
C ASN A 249 -6.10 1.14 -0.11
N TYR A 250 -6.98 1.00 0.86
CA TYR A 250 -8.20 0.18 0.82
C TYR A 250 -9.43 1.05 0.90
N PHE A 251 -10.45 0.74 0.10
CA PHE A 251 -11.64 1.58 -0.05
C PHE A 251 -12.92 0.76 0.16
N LYS A 252 -13.82 1.22 1.04
CA LYS A 252 -15.10 0.56 1.31
C LYS A 252 -15.89 0.35 0.01
N ASP A 253 -16.01 1.39 -0.81
CA ASP A 253 -16.78 1.35 -2.05
C ASP A 253 -16.09 0.56 -3.18
N PHE A 254 -14.83 0.14 -2.96
CA PHE A 254 -14.12 -0.82 -3.80
C PHE A 254 -14.15 -2.24 -3.18
N SER A 255 -15.27 -2.61 -2.59
CA SER A 255 -15.43 -3.90 -1.88
C SER A 255 -14.39 -4.12 -0.79
N PHE A 256 -13.99 -3.05 -0.08
CA PHE A 256 -12.95 -3.05 0.94
C PHE A 256 -11.57 -3.52 0.43
N CYS A 257 -11.35 -3.45 -0.87
CA CYS A 257 -10.10 -3.86 -1.49
C CYS A 257 -9.16 -2.70 -1.75
N ASP A 258 -7.89 -3.03 -1.94
CA ASP A 258 -6.83 -2.10 -2.29
C ASP A 258 -6.84 -1.73 -3.77
N SER A 259 -6.43 -0.49 -4.05
CA SER A 259 -6.30 0.03 -5.41
C SER A 259 -5.29 1.16 -5.49
N GLY A 260 -4.20 0.93 -6.21
CA GLY A 260 -3.25 2.00 -6.54
C GLY A 260 -3.88 3.06 -7.45
N MET A 261 -4.81 2.67 -8.34
CA MET A 261 -5.48 3.61 -9.24
C MET A 261 -6.34 4.64 -8.51
N ILE A 262 -7.12 4.23 -7.53
CA ILE A 262 -7.94 5.14 -6.72
C ILE A 262 -7.05 6.06 -5.91
N THR A 263 -5.94 5.55 -5.38
CA THR A 263 -5.01 6.29 -4.53
C THR A 263 -4.48 7.54 -5.23
N TRP A 264 -3.89 7.42 -6.41
CA TRP A 264 -3.31 8.58 -7.08
C TRP A 264 -4.36 9.55 -7.62
N LEU A 265 -5.53 9.05 -8.04
CA LEU A 265 -6.63 9.90 -8.47
C LEU A 265 -7.08 10.84 -7.34
N LEU A 266 -7.25 10.31 -6.13
CA LEU A 266 -7.60 11.09 -4.94
C LEU A 266 -6.50 12.08 -4.55
N VAL A 267 -5.23 11.68 -4.63
CA VAL A 267 -4.10 12.58 -4.38
C VAL A 267 -4.08 13.72 -5.40
N ALA A 268 -4.29 13.43 -6.68
CA ALA A 268 -4.35 14.44 -7.74
C ALA A 268 -5.55 15.40 -7.56
N GLU A 269 -6.73 14.90 -7.16
CA GLU A 269 -7.87 15.74 -6.82
C GLU A 269 -7.54 16.70 -5.68
N LEU A 270 -6.96 16.20 -4.59
CA LEU A 270 -6.58 17.01 -3.44
C LEU A 270 -5.54 18.08 -3.82
N LEU A 271 -4.57 17.72 -4.67
CA LEU A 271 -3.59 18.67 -5.20
C LEU A 271 -4.27 19.75 -6.07
N CYS A 272 -5.26 19.39 -6.88
CA CYS A 272 -6.06 20.35 -7.66
C CYS A 272 -6.87 21.32 -6.79
N GLN A 273 -7.35 20.86 -5.64
CA GLN A 273 -8.14 21.66 -4.70
C GLN A 273 -7.28 22.57 -3.82
N ALA A 274 -6.00 22.21 -3.62
CA ALA A 274 -5.09 22.97 -2.80
C ALA A 274 -4.51 24.20 -3.51
N GLU A 275 -4.10 25.18 -2.71
CA GLU A 275 -3.21 26.27 -3.14
C GLU A 275 -1.80 25.90 -2.73
N GLY A 276 -1.00 25.30 -3.61
CA GLY A 276 0.37 24.91 -3.28
C GLY A 276 0.82 23.61 -3.96
N LYS A 277 1.96 23.15 -3.55
CA LYS A 277 2.64 21.98 -4.09
C LYS A 277 2.50 20.79 -3.15
N MET A 278 2.69 19.57 -3.70
CA MET A 278 2.56 18.34 -2.92
C MET A 278 3.53 18.31 -1.72
N SER A 279 4.77 18.75 -1.91
CA SER A 279 5.77 18.84 -0.83
C SER A 279 5.33 19.74 0.32
N GLU A 280 4.65 20.86 0.01
CA GLU A 280 4.18 21.83 1.00
C GLU A 280 2.98 21.30 1.79
N MET A 281 2.08 20.58 1.13
CA MET A 281 0.86 20.03 1.74
C MET A 281 1.16 19.02 2.87
N LEU A 282 2.27 18.30 2.79
CA LEU A 282 2.66 17.27 3.74
C LEU A 282 3.79 17.69 4.68
N LYS A 283 4.41 18.84 4.43
CA LYS A 283 5.59 19.33 5.17
C LYS A 283 5.37 19.32 6.68
N GLU A 284 4.28 19.90 7.16
CA GLU A 284 3.96 19.97 8.60
C GLU A 284 3.90 18.57 9.22
N ARG A 285 3.26 17.62 8.55
CA ARG A 285 3.12 16.24 9.06
C ARG A 285 4.44 15.49 9.04
N MET A 286 5.27 15.69 8.01
CA MET A 286 6.61 15.08 7.90
C MET A 286 7.58 15.66 8.94
N GLU A 287 7.45 16.93 9.26
CA GLU A 287 8.24 17.58 10.33
C GLU A 287 7.77 17.15 11.73
N ARG A 288 6.45 16.98 11.92
CA ARG A 288 5.85 16.59 13.20
C ARG A 288 6.08 15.12 13.55
N TYR A 289 6.16 14.26 12.54
CA TYR A 289 6.34 12.80 12.72
C TYR A 289 7.44 12.28 11.81
N PRO A 290 8.71 12.63 12.06
CA PRO A 290 9.81 12.07 11.29
C PRO A 290 9.94 10.55 11.53
N ILE A 291 10.28 9.83 10.46
CA ILE A 291 10.36 8.36 10.43
C ILE A 291 11.71 7.88 9.90
N SER A 292 12.10 6.66 10.28
CA SER A 292 13.30 6.00 9.74
C SER A 292 13.07 5.39 8.35
N GLY A 293 11.82 5.25 7.90
CA GLY A 293 11.46 4.28 6.88
C GLY A 293 11.62 2.84 7.38
N GLU A 294 11.31 1.86 6.53
CA GLU A 294 11.50 0.45 6.87
C GLU A 294 12.97 0.03 6.63
N ILE A 295 13.67 -0.39 7.70
CA ILE A 295 15.06 -0.81 7.64
C ILE A 295 15.14 -2.33 7.76
N ASN A 296 15.64 -2.99 6.71
CA ASN A 296 15.82 -4.42 6.66
C ASN A 296 17.23 -4.81 7.17
N SER A 297 17.28 -5.81 8.04
CA SER A 297 18.55 -6.38 8.53
C SER A 297 18.53 -7.90 8.35
N THR A 298 19.48 -8.42 7.57
CA THR A 298 19.69 -9.87 7.47
C THR A 298 20.36 -10.35 8.76
N VAL A 299 19.77 -11.36 9.39
CA VAL A 299 20.24 -11.91 10.69
C VAL A 299 20.30 -13.42 10.62
N ALA A 300 21.21 -14.00 11.41
CA ALA A 300 21.39 -15.46 11.45
C ALA A 300 20.22 -16.16 12.17
N ASP A 301 19.68 -15.55 13.23
CA ASP A 301 18.56 -16.08 14.00
C ASP A 301 17.60 -14.94 14.39
N ALA A 302 16.53 -14.81 13.60
CA ALA A 302 15.52 -13.78 13.81
C ALA A 302 14.75 -13.96 15.14
N LYS A 303 14.61 -15.20 15.64
CA LYS A 303 13.92 -15.45 16.92
C LYS A 303 14.78 -15.01 18.10
N ALA A 304 16.08 -15.26 18.05
CA ALA A 304 17.00 -14.78 19.07
C ALA A 304 17.06 -13.24 19.11
N VAL A 305 17.02 -12.58 17.94
CA VAL A 305 16.94 -11.12 17.86
C VAL A 305 15.65 -10.60 18.51
N MET A 306 14.49 -11.20 18.21
CA MET A 306 13.23 -10.78 18.84
C MET A 306 13.26 -10.96 20.34
N ALA A 307 13.83 -12.07 20.86
CA ALA A 307 13.99 -12.29 22.29
C ALA A 307 14.87 -11.21 22.95
N ALA A 308 15.99 -10.83 22.32
CA ALA A 308 16.86 -9.76 22.82
C ALA A 308 16.16 -8.38 22.81
N ILE A 309 15.35 -8.08 21.80
CA ILE A 309 14.53 -6.86 21.76
C ILE A 309 13.50 -6.88 22.89
N GLU A 310 12.78 -7.99 23.09
CA GLU A 310 11.80 -8.11 24.19
C GLU A 310 12.44 -8.00 25.57
N GLU A 311 13.62 -8.60 25.77
CA GLU A 311 14.36 -8.51 27.03
C GLU A 311 14.77 -7.07 27.34
N LYS A 312 15.30 -6.35 26.34
CA LYS A 312 15.78 -4.98 26.54
C LYS A 312 14.66 -3.96 26.70
N TYR A 313 13.57 -4.09 25.93
CA TYR A 313 12.55 -3.04 25.82
C TYR A 313 11.19 -3.42 26.40
N GLY A 314 10.93 -4.68 26.72
CA GLY A 314 9.61 -5.18 27.11
C GLY A 314 9.01 -4.60 28.41
N SER A 315 9.85 -3.97 29.24
CA SER A 315 9.40 -3.32 30.50
C SER A 315 9.61 -1.81 30.53
N THR A 316 9.99 -1.20 29.39
CA THR A 316 10.45 0.20 29.35
C THR A 316 9.43 1.18 28.79
N GLY A 317 8.36 0.69 28.16
CA GLY A 317 7.30 1.48 27.55
C GLY A 317 6.03 0.67 27.35
N GLU A 318 5.08 1.21 26.61
CA GLU A 318 3.81 0.53 26.29
C GLU A 318 4.04 -0.46 25.15
N VAL A 319 3.83 -1.75 25.43
CA VAL A 319 4.10 -2.84 24.47
C VAL A 319 2.87 -3.22 23.68
N CYS A 320 2.99 -3.33 22.36
CA CYS A 320 2.00 -3.90 21.46
C CYS A 320 2.62 -5.06 20.64
N LYS A 321 1.95 -6.23 20.65
CA LYS A 321 2.34 -7.45 19.91
C LYS A 321 1.40 -7.81 18.77
N MET A 322 0.66 -6.85 18.25
CA MET A 322 -0.31 -7.07 17.18
C MET A 322 0.34 -7.56 15.87
N ASP A 323 1.51 -6.96 15.52
CA ASP A 323 2.31 -7.36 14.35
C ASP A 323 3.79 -7.15 14.66
N GLY A 324 4.47 -8.22 15.04
CA GLY A 324 5.81 -8.14 15.60
C GLY A 324 5.81 -7.62 17.03
N PHE A 325 6.78 -6.78 17.36
CA PHE A 325 6.96 -6.19 18.67
C PHE A 325 7.12 -4.68 18.55
N SER A 326 6.18 -3.93 19.09
CA SER A 326 6.24 -2.47 19.16
C SER A 326 6.36 -2.02 20.61
N VAL A 327 7.09 -0.93 20.82
CA VAL A 327 7.11 -0.23 22.11
C VAL A 327 6.87 1.26 21.88
N ASP A 328 5.90 1.80 22.59
CA ASP A 328 5.54 3.21 22.56
C ASP A 328 6.08 3.93 23.80
N TYR A 329 6.73 5.09 23.57
CA TYR A 329 7.16 6.05 24.57
C TYR A 329 6.52 7.41 24.27
N PRO A 330 6.54 8.39 25.15
CA PRO A 330 5.95 9.70 24.87
C PRO A 330 6.51 10.37 23.61
N GLU A 331 7.85 10.33 23.41
CA GLU A 331 8.53 11.09 22.37
C GLU A 331 8.86 10.28 21.12
N TRP A 332 8.89 8.96 21.23
CA TRP A 332 9.25 8.06 20.12
C TRP A 332 8.57 6.70 20.26
N ARG A 333 8.59 5.94 19.19
CA ARG A 333 8.20 4.51 19.19
C ARG A 333 8.96 3.75 18.12
N PHE A 334 8.96 2.42 18.25
CA PHE A 334 9.46 1.54 17.21
C PHE A 334 8.59 0.30 17.05
N ASN A 335 8.70 -0.33 15.88
CA ASN A 335 8.18 -1.66 15.60
C ASN A 335 9.31 -2.51 15.02
N VAL A 336 9.47 -3.72 15.53
CA VAL A 336 10.36 -4.75 14.99
C VAL A 336 9.57 -5.98 14.66
N ARG A 337 9.74 -6.51 13.44
CA ARG A 337 9.05 -7.72 13.01
C ARG A 337 9.95 -8.62 12.15
N ILE A 338 9.67 -9.92 12.17
CA ILE A 338 10.30 -10.89 11.28
C ILE A 338 9.55 -10.85 9.94
N SER A 339 10.29 -10.88 8.82
CA SER A 339 9.69 -11.12 7.50
C SER A 339 9.19 -12.56 7.41
N ASN A 340 7.99 -12.73 6.82
CA ASN A 340 7.44 -14.07 6.58
C ASN A 340 8.04 -14.75 5.35
N THR A 341 8.69 -13.99 4.47
CA THR A 341 9.15 -14.45 3.15
C THR A 341 10.67 -14.44 3.00
N GLU A 342 11.38 -13.71 3.86
CA GLU A 342 12.82 -13.49 3.75
C GLU A 342 13.48 -13.62 5.13
N PRO A 343 14.76 -14.01 5.21
CA PRO A 343 15.49 -14.14 6.48
C PRO A 343 15.95 -12.76 6.99
N VAL A 344 15.00 -11.82 7.14
CA VAL A 344 15.28 -10.46 7.59
C VAL A 344 14.39 -10.06 8.75
N VAL A 345 14.94 -9.21 9.61
CA VAL A 345 14.21 -8.46 10.64
C VAL A 345 14.04 -7.04 10.13
N ARG A 346 12.84 -6.50 10.26
CA ARG A 346 12.43 -5.18 9.78
C ARG A 346 12.20 -4.25 10.96
N LEU A 347 12.80 -3.08 10.89
CA LEU A 347 12.67 -2.02 11.90
C LEU A 347 11.98 -0.81 11.29
N ASN A 348 11.03 -0.24 12.03
CA ASN A 348 10.47 1.08 11.81
C ASN A 348 10.56 1.89 13.10
N VAL A 349 11.00 3.14 13.01
CA VAL A 349 11.07 4.08 14.13
C VAL A 349 10.39 5.38 13.74
N GLU A 350 9.64 5.99 14.65
CA GLU A 350 9.08 7.34 14.50
C GLU A 350 9.25 8.16 15.78
N THR A 351 9.34 9.48 15.63
CA THR A 351 9.46 10.42 16.74
C THR A 351 8.46 11.57 16.62
N ARG A 352 8.34 12.38 17.68
CA ARG A 352 7.57 13.62 17.69
C ARG A 352 8.50 14.81 17.43
N GLY A 353 8.64 15.23 16.15
CA GLY A 353 9.36 16.42 15.72
C GLY A 353 10.88 16.40 15.90
N ASP A 354 11.45 15.35 16.49
CA ASP A 354 12.88 15.28 16.81
C ASP A 354 13.62 14.30 15.90
N LYS A 355 14.25 14.85 14.85
CA LYS A 355 15.08 14.09 13.90
C LYS A 355 16.35 13.54 14.54
N LYS A 356 16.95 14.24 15.52
CA LYS A 356 18.13 13.78 16.20
C LYS A 356 17.82 12.56 17.07
N LEU A 357 16.72 12.63 17.82
CA LEU A 357 16.22 11.47 18.58
C LEU A 357 15.90 10.30 17.68
N LEU A 358 15.31 10.56 16.48
CA LEU A 358 15.05 9.51 15.49
C LEU A 358 16.33 8.77 15.10
N GLU A 359 17.38 9.50 14.73
CA GLU A 359 18.67 8.92 14.36
C GLU A 359 19.30 8.13 15.52
N GLU A 360 19.30 8.71 16.73
CA GLU A 360 19.82 8.08 17.95
C GLU A 360 19.10 6.77 18.26
N LYS A 361 17.76 6.78 18.30
CA LYS A 361 16.96 5.61 18.65
C LYS A 361 16.96 4.55 17.54
N THR A 362 17.01 4.96 16.29
CA THR A 362 17.21 4.04 15.18
C THR A 362 18.53 3.29 15.30
N ALA A 363 19.63 4.00 15.58
CA ALA A 363 20.93 3.39 15.77
C ALA A 363 20.96 2.45 17.00
N GLU A 364 20.34 2.87 18.11
CA GLU A 364 20.26 2.09 19.35
C GLU A 364 19.53 0.74 19.13
N VAL A 365 18.39 0.75 18.46
CA VAL A 365 17.61 -0.48 18.20
C VAL A 365 18.32 -1.35 17.16
N LEU A 366 18.91 -0.75 16.12
CA LEU A 366 19.69 -1.48 15.11
C LEU A 366 20.91 -2.19 15.73
N ALA A 367 21.57 -1.57 16.71
CA ALA A 367 22.69 -2.22 17.43
C ALA A 367 22.24 -3.53 18.09
N VAL A 368 21.06 -3.56 18.72
CA VAL A 368 20.50 -4.80 19.29
C VAL A 368 20.17 -5.82 18.19
N ILE A 369 19.53 -5.39 17.12
CA ILE A 369 19.17 -6.27 15.99
C ILE A 369 20.40 -6.92 15.37
N ARG A 370 21.50 -6.18 15.29
CA ARG A 370 22.77 -6.62 14.66
C ARG A 370 23.73 -7.28 15.62
N GLY A 371 23.40 -7.38 16.92
CA GLY A 371 24.25 -7.97 17.94
C GLY A 371 25.55 -7.17 18.23
N GLN A 372 25.44 -5.83 18.17
CA GLN A 372 26.55 -4.88 18.37
C GLN A 372 26.52 -4.22 19.76
#